data_0d5875b79c4bcaa1d1de2b91b4a05459
#
_entry.id   0d5875b79c4bcaa1d1de2b91b4a05459
#
_cell.length_a   1.000
_cell.length_b   1.000
_cell.length_c   1.000
_cell.angle_alpha   90.00
_cell.angle_beta   90.00
_cell.angle_gamma   90.00
#
_symmetry.space_group_name_H-M   'P 1'
#
loop_
_entity.id
_entity.type
_entity.pdbx_description
1 polymer ?
#
loop_
_entity_poly.entity_id
_entity_poly.type
_entity_poly.pdbx_seq_one_letter_code
_entity_poly.pdbx_strand_id
1 'polypeptide(L)'
;MNYKNQPAYLGMVLLALVACGAKNPQAAKPDPRAIERRLAQIAGQANQAAPAAVDANTRLDGAKAGPGLRLTTTYTLINPESEGISSATFDTKLTPVVKEGSCKNADLRPLIDLGVVVVLEYRGTDGSPIGTVSINRDSCAAPK
;
A
#
# COMPACT_ATOMS: atom_id res chain seq x y z
N MET A 1 26.97 -21.01 68.38
CA MET A 1 27.63 -20.19 69.43
C MET A 1 28.57 -19.20 68.77
N ASN A 2 28.38 -17.93 69.10
CA ASN A 2 29.23 -16.77 68.86
C ASN A 2 29.51 -16.28 67.42
N TYR A 3 28.63 -15.44 66.99
CA TYR A 3 28.92 -14.36 66.07
C TYR A 3 29.72 -13.26 66.79
N LYS A 4 30.91 -12.97 66.34
CA LYS A 4 31.62 -11.71 66.65
C LYS A 4 32.60 -11.37 65.54
N ASN A 5 32.38 -10.12 65.06
CA ASN A 5 33.28 -9.26 64.29
C ASN A 5 33.39 -9.50 62.77
N GLN A 6 32.60 -8.74 62.10
CA GLN A 6 32.98 -8.26 60.75
C GLN A 6 33.33 -6.75 60.83
N PRO A 7 34.46 -6.36 60.33
CA PRO A 7 34.74 -4.92 60.13
C PRO A 7 34.12 -4.45 58.82
N ALA A 8 33.50 -3.27 58.94
CA ALA A 8 32.88 -2.52 57.85
C ALA A 8 33.96 -2.10 56.82
N TYR A 9 33.82 -2.58 55.58
CA TYR A 9 34.43 -1.96 54.42
C TYR A 9 33.38 -1.10 53.69
N LEU A 10 33.49 0.21 53.94
CA LEU A 10 32.86 1.23 53.11
C LEU A 10 33.54 1.20 51.71
N GLY A 11 33.00 0.47 50.79
CA GLY A 11 33.34 0.54 49.37
C GLY A 11 32.31 1.41 48.66
N MET A 12 32.68 2.66 48.47
CA MET A 12 31.93 3.64 47.69
C MET A 12 32.04 3.29 46.23
N VAL A 13 31.06 2.49 45.72
CA VAL A 13 30.90 2.22 44.29
C VAL A 13 30.26 3.41 43.64
N LEU A 14 31.03 4.26 42.99
CA LEU A 14 30.52 5.27 42.03
C LEU A 14 29.88 4.50 40.85
N LEU A 15 28.57 4.43 40.88
CA LEU A 15 27.78 4.06 39.69
C LEU A 15 27.88 5.23 38.69
N ALA A 16 28.76 5.12 37.71
CA ALA A 16 28.71 5.95 36.52
C ALA A 16 27.48 5.54 35.73
N LEU A 17 26.41 6.32 35.83
CA LEU A 17 25.26 6.26 34.95
C LEU A 17 25.73 6.69 33.55
N VAL A 18 26.15 5.73 32.73
CA VAL A 18 26.24 5.92 31.29
C VAL A 18 24.81 6.06 30.78
N ALA A 19 24.37 7.31 30.65
CA ALA A 19 23.16 7.63 29.91
C ALA A 19 23.41 7.26 28.44
N CYS A 20 23.12 6.02 28.08
CA CYS A 20 22.88 5.66 26.68
C CYS A 20 21.68 6.48 26.21
N GLY A 21 21.99 7.62 25.57
CA GLY A 21 20.98 8.39 24.83
C GLY A 21 20.33 7.48 23.82
N ALA A 22 19.18 6.94 24.15
CA ALA A 22 18.30 6.30 23.18
C ALA A 22 17.96 7.37 22.16
N LYS A 23 18.66 7.36 21.02
CA LYS A 23 18.25 8.10 19.83
C LYS A 23 16.85 7.58 19.54
N ASN A 24 15.85 8.41 19.83
CA ASN A 24 14.48 8.21 19.42
C ASN A 24 14.53 7.87 17.92
N PRO A 25 14.06 6.70 17.45
CA PRO A 25 13.99 6.45 16.03
C PRO A 25 12.91 7.38 15.49
N GLN A 26 13.32 8.60 15.11
CA GLN A 26 12.49 9.42 14.22
C GLN A 26 12.15 8.51 13.07
N ALA A 27 10.85 8.23 12.89
CA ALA A 27 10.36 7.43 11.78
C ALA A 27 10.93 8.05 10.51
N ALA A 28 11.99 7.43 9.98
CA ALA A 28 12.67 7.91 8.79
C ALA A 28 11.63 7.96 7.68
N LYS A 29 11.54 9.09 6.98
CA LYS A 29 10.67 9.18 5.80
C LYS A 29 10.98 7.98 4.90
N PRO A 30 9.96 7.24 4.43
CA PRO A 30 10.19 6.09 3.58
C PRO A 30 11.01 6.48 2.35
N ASP A 31 12.08 5.74 2.08
CA ASP A 31 12.92 5.96 0.91
C ASP A 31 12.10 5.72 -0.37
N PRO A 32 11.90 6.73 -1.23
CA PRO A 32 11.13 6.57 -2.46
C PRO A 32 11.65 5.45 -3.36
N ARG A 33 12.96 5.23 -3.41
CA ARG A 33 13.57 4.15 -4.20
C ARG A 33 13.22 2.77 -3.65
N ALA A 34 13.09 2.64 -2.33
CA ALA A 34 12.64 1.39 -1.72
C ALA A 34 11.17 1.10 -2.06
N ILE A 35 10.34 2.14 -2.08
CA ILE A 35 8.94 2.03 -2.50
C ILE A 35 8.87 1.64 -3.98
N GLU A 36 9.61 2.30 -4.88
CA GLU A 36 9.65 1.98 -6.31
C GLU A 36 10.04 0.52 -6.56
N ARG A 37 11.08 0.01 -5.88
CA ARG A 37 11.45 -1.42 -5.96
C ARG A 37 10.32 -2.34 -5.54
N ARG A 38 9.62 -1.99 -4.46
CA ARG A 38 8.45 -2.77 -3.99
C ARG A 38 7.32 -2.75 -5.01
N LEU A 39 7.03 -1.60 -5.63
CA LEU A 39 6.03 -1.50 -6.69
C LEU A 39 6.39 -2.34 -7.91
N ALA A 40 7.67 -2.37 -8.31
CA ALA A 40 8.15 -3.22 -9.38
C ALA A 40 7.97 -4.72 -9.06
N GLN A 41 8.20 -5.13 -7.81
CA GLN A 41 7.95 -6.51 -7.36
C GLN A 41 6.45 -6.85 -7.42
N ILE A 42 5.58 -5.96 -6.93
CA ILE A 42 4.12 -6.14 -6.96
C ILE A 42 3.64 -6.27 -8.41
N ALA A 43 4.09 -5.39 -9.30
CA ALA A 43 3.75 -5.46 -10.71
C ALA A 43 4.25 -6.75 -11.37
N GLY A 44 5.47 -7.19 -11.03
CA GLY A 44 6.02 -8.46 -11.49
C GLY A 44 5.19 -9.67 -11.06
N GLN A 45 4.77 -9.72 -9.80
CA GLN A 45 3.90 -10.78 -9.28
C GLN A 45 2.52 -10.78 -9.95
N ALA A 46 1.92 -9.60 -10.12
CA ALA A 46 0.65 -9.45 -10.83
C ALA A 46 0.75 -9.97 -12.28
N ASN A 47 1.83 -9.64 -12.98
CA ASN A 47 2.06 -10.08 -14.36
C ASN A 47 2.34 -11.59 -14.48
N GLN A 48 2.94 -12.20 -13.45
CA GLN A 48 3.11 -13.67 -13.40
C GLN A 48 1.77 -14.39 -13.20
N ALA A 49 0.85 -13.79 -12.47
CA ALA A 49 -0.48 -14.33 -12.24
C ALA A 49 -1.44 -14.04 -13.40
N ALA A 50 -1.22 -12.96 -14.15
CA ALA A 50 -2.09 -12.53 -15.24
C ALA A 50 -1.98 -13.46 -16.48
N PRO A 51 -3.11 -13.65 -17.19
CA PRO A 51 -4.45 -13.20 -16.86
C PRO A 51 -5.07 -14.02 -15.72
N ALA A 52 -5.69 -13.36 -14.74
CA ALA A 52 -6.29 -14.04 -13.61
C ALA A 52 -7.68 -13.46 -13.28
N ALA A 53 -8.65 -14.34 -12.98
CA ALA A 53 -9.95 -13.89 -12.49
C ALA A 53 -9.80 -13.26 -11.10
N VAL A 54 -10.27 -12.03 -10.96
CA VAL A 54 -10.34 -11.32 -9.67
C VAL A 54 -11.66 -11.63 -9.01
N ASP A 55 -12.72 -11.61 -9.80
CA ASP A 55 -14.08 -12.01 -9.43
C ASP A 55 -14.81 -12.55 -10.67
N ALA A 56 -16.12 -12.80 -10.54
CA ALA A 56 -16.93 -13.33 -11.63
C ALA A 56 -17.03 -12.41 -12.86
N ASN A 57 -16.75 -11.11 -12.68
CA ASN A 57 -16.98 -10.08 -13.67
C ASN A 57 -15.69 -9.35 -14.08
N THR A 58 -14.57 -9.63 -13.41
CA THR A 58 -13.34 -8.85 -13.56
C THR A 58 -12.14 -9.78 -13.70
N ARG A 59 -11.35 -9.56 -14.73
CA ARG A 59 -10.08 -10.24 -14.98
C ARG A 59 -8.92 -9.24 -14.84
N LEU A 60 -7.88 -9.63 -14.10
CA LEU A 60 -6.59 -8.95 -14.08
C LEU A 60 -5.83 -9.27 -15.37
N ASP A 61 -5.43 -8.27 -16.12
CA ASP A 61 -4.62 -8.44 -17.35
C ASP A 61 -3.14 -8.16 -17.11
N GLY A 62 -2.81 -7.36 -16.10
CA GLY A 62 -1.43 -7.07 -15.74
C GLY A 62 -1.28 -5.82 -14.90
N ALA A 63 -0.04 -5.51 -14.53
CA ALA A 63 0.31 -4.31 -13.77
C ALA A 63 1.65 -3.72 -14.21
N LYS A 64 1.83 -2.42 -13.95
CA LYS A 64 3.04 -1.67 -14.26
C LYS A 64 3.39 -0.74 -13.12
N ALA A 65 4.65 -0.74 -12.72
CA ALA A 65 5.21 0.23 -11.77
C ALA A 65 5.81 1.43 -12.51
N GLY A 66 5.66 2.63 -11.95
CA GLY A 66 6.26 3.86 -12.44
C GLY A 66 5.52 4.56 -13.59
N PRO A 67 6.02 5.74 -13.99
CA PRO A 67 7.14 6.46 -13.38
C PRO A 67 6.79 7.04 -11.99
N GLY A 68 7.80 7.14 -11.15
CA GLY A 68 7.64 7.60 -9.76
C GLY A 68 6.85 6.61 -8.89
N LEU A 69 6.22 7.12 -7.84
CA LEU A 69 5.43 6.32 -6.91
C LEU A 69 4.04 6.02 -7.50
N ARG A 70 4.00 5.25 -8.59
CA ARG A 70 2.76 4.89 -9.30
C ARG A 70 2.69 3.39 -9.52
N LEU A 71 1.53 2.82 -9.26
CA LEU A 71 1.17 1.45 -9.61
C LEU A 71 -0.07 1.50 -10.51
N THR A 72 0.08 1.08 -11.76
CA THR A 72 -1.04 0.96 -12.72
C THR A 72 -1.41 -0.51 -12.87
N THR A 73 -2.67 -0.84 -12.71
CA THR A 73 -3.20 -2.19 -12.90
C THR A 73 -4.29 -2.15 -13.97
N THR A 74 -4.24 -3.06 -14.91
CA THR A 74 -5.20 -3.15 -16.02
C THR A 74 -6.14 -4.34 -15.80
N TYR A 75 -7.42 -4.09 -15.93
CA TYR A 75 -8.50 -5.07 -15.78
C TYR A 75 -9.37 -5.11 -17.02
N THR A 76 -9.86 -6.30 -17.36
CA THR A 76 -10.97 -6.47 -18.33
C THR A 76 -12.25 -6.82 -17.59
N LEU A 77 -13.32 -6.10 -17.88
CA LEU A 77 -14.67 -6.43 -17.44
C LEU A 77 -15.21 -7.53 -18.39
N ILE A 78 -15.42 -8.73 -17.82
CA ILE A 78 -15.80 -9.93 -18.58
C ILE A 78 -17.29 -10.27 -18.50
N ASN A 79 -18.07 -9.47 -17.79
CA ASN A 79 -19.52 -9.63 -17.73
C ASN A 79 -20.17 -9.14 -19.03
N PRO A 80 -21.10 -9.89 -19.65
CA PRO A 80 -21.87 -9.42 -20.81
C PRO A 80 -22.60 -8.08 -20.60
N GLU A 81 -23.02 -7.79 -19.35
CA GLU A 81 -23.62 -6.51 -19.00
C GLU A 81 -22.64 -5.33 -19.08
N SER A 82 -21.33 -5.60 -19.10
CA SER A 82 -20.29 -4.58 -19.28
C SER A 82 -20.11 -4.17 -20.75
N GLU A 83 -20.65 -4.94 -21.68
CA GLU A 83 -20.67 -4.56 -23.08
C GLU A 83 -21.55 -3.34 -23.28
N GLY A 84 -20.92 -2.22 -23.69
CA GLY A 84 -21.64 -0.95 -23.87
C GLY A 84 -21.72 -0.06 -22.63
N ILE A 85 -21.01 -0.37 -21.54
CA ILE A 85 -20.84 0.60 -20.45
C ILE A 85 -20.16 1.84 -21.01
N SER A 86 -20.89 2.96 -21.01
CA SER A 86 -20.28 4.24 -21.37
C SER A 86 -19.32 4.72 -20.27
N SER A 87 -18.29 5.48 -20.65
CA SER A 87 -17.39 6.13 -19.69
C SER A 87 -18.15 6.99 -18.66
N ALA A 88 -19.22 7.65 -19.08
CA ALA A 88 -20.07 8.41 -18.16
C ALA A 88 -20.77 7.53 -17.11
N THR A 89 -21.22 6.35 -17.49
CA THR A 89 -21.80 5.37 -16.55
C THR A 89 -20.73 4.81 -15.62
N PHE A 90 -19.54 4.51 -16.15
CA PHE A 90 -18.40 4.08 -15.35
C PHE A 90 -18.04 5.13 -14.30
N ASP A 91 -17.89 6.39 -14.71
CA ASP A 91 -17.51 7.49 -13.82
C ASP A 91 -18.52 7.74 -12.71
N THR A 92 -19.81 7.65 -13.02
CA THR A 92 -20.87 7.97 -12.05
C THR A 92 -21.20 6.81 -11.11
N LYS A 93 -21.11 5.56 -11.58
CA LYS A 93 -21.56 4.40 -10.82
C LYS A 93 -20.41 3.54 -10.28
N LEU A 94 -19.38 3.29 -11.07
CA LEU A 94 -18.29 2.38 -10.70
C LEU A 94 -17.14 3.09 -10.01
N THR A 95 -16.74 4.27 -10.47
CA THR A 95 -15.63 5.01 -9.88
C THR A 95 -15.76 5.24 -8.37
N PRO A 96 -16.91 5.64 -7.80
CA PRO A 96 -17.06 5.81 -6.35
C PRO A 96 -16.86 4.49 -5.59
N VAL A 97 -17.45 3.40 -6.09
CA VAL A 97 -17.35 2.06 -5.47
C VAL A 97 -15.93 1.55 -5.49
N VAL A 98 -15.24 1.69 -6.62
CA VAL A 98 -13.84 1.28 -6.80
C VAL A 98 -12.91 2.09 -5.87
N LYS A 99 -13.12 3.40 -5.76
CA LYS A 99 -12.35 4.25 -4.83
C LYS A 99 -12.54 3.81 -3.39
N GLU A 100 -13.79 3.65 -2.96
CA GLU A 100 -14.11 3.22 -1.60
C GLU A 100 -13.50 1.84 -1.29
N GLY A 101 -13.68 0.88 -2.18
CA GLY A 101 -13.10 -0.46 -2.05
C GLY A 101 -11.59 -0.43 -1.96
N SER A 102 -10.92 0.36 -2.81
CA SER A 102 -9.46 0.50 -2.80
C SER A 102 -8.95 1.14 -1.52
N CYS A 103 -9.65 2.14 -0.98
CA CYS A 103 -9.28 2.79 0.28
C CYS A 103 -9.43 1.87 1.50
N LYS A 104 -10.31 0.88 1.43
CA LYS A 104 -10.53 -0.13 2.47
C LYS A 104 -9.67 -1.39 2.27
N ASN A 105 -9.04 -1.53 1.11
CA ASN A 105 -8.23 -2.70 0.80
C ASN A 105 -6.95 -2.72 1.63
N ALA A 106 -6.72 -3.83 2.36
CA ALA A 106 -5.61 -3.98 3.29
C ALA A 106 -4.22 -3.94 2.61
N ASP A 107 -4.13 -4.33 1.34
CA ASP A 107 -2.88 -4.35 0.60
C ASP A 107 -2.59 -3.00 -0.08
N LEU A 108 -3.63 -2.30 -0.56
CA LEU A 108 -3.48 -1.02 -1.26
C LEU A 108 -3.36 0.16 -0.29
N ARG A 109 -4.08 0.13 0.82
CA ARG A 109 -4.10 1.25 1.77
C ARG A 109 -2.72 1.65 2.27
N PRO A 110 -1.82 0.73 2.69
CA PRO A 110 -0.47 1.09 3.13
C PRO A 110 0.36 1.75 2.01
N LEU A 111 0.19 1.34 0.76
CA LEU A 111 0.87 1.95 -0.38
C LEU A 111 0.39 3.39 -0.61
N ILE A 112 -0.92 3.60 -0.55
CA ILE A 112 -1.54 4.92 -0.69
C ILE A 112 -1.06 5.85 0.43
N ASP A 113 -0.97 5.37 1.66
CA ASP A 113 -0.47 6.13 2.81
C ASP A 113 1.02 6.48 2.69
N LEU A 114 1.80 5.70 1.94
CA LEU A 114 3.18 6.02 1.57
C LEU A 114 3.30 7.04 0.42
N GLY A 115 2.18 7.49 -0.14
CA GLY A 115 2.13 8.46 -1.24
C GLY A 115 2.12 7.84 -2.63
N VAL A 116 1.89 6.53 -2.74
CA VAL A 116 1.72 5.87 -4.02
C VAL A 116 0.38 6.29 -4.64
N VAL A 117 0.41 6.60 -5.93
CA VAL A 117 -0.80 6.78 -6.75
C VAL A 117 -1.12 5.43 -7.38
N VAL A 118 -2.26 4.87 -7.01
CA VAL A 118 -2.79 3.64 -7.61
C VAL A 118 -3.71 4.02 -8.75
N VAL A 119 -3.45 3.47 -9.93
CA VAL A 119 -4.25 3.70 -11.14
C VAL A 119 -4.85 2.37 -11.58
N LEU A 120 -6.15 2.31 -11.71
CA LEU A 120 -6.90 1.14 -12.16
C LEU A 120 -7.53 1.45 -13.51
N GLU A 121 -7.06 0.77 -14.54
CA GLU A 121 -7.56 0.90 -15.92
C GLU A 121 -8.53 -0.24 -16.21
N TYR A 122 -9.70 0.10 -16.68
CA TYR A 122 -10.75 -0.86 -17.03
C TYR A 122 -11.01 -0.87 -18.53
N ARG A 123 -11.08 -2.07 -19.10
CA ARG A 123 -11.31 -2.31 -20.52
C ARG A 123 -12.48 -3.29 -20.73
N GLY A 124 -13.08 -3.21 -21.89
CA GLY A 124 -14.04 -4.20 -22.36
C GLY A 124 -13.35 -5.46 -22.86
N THR A 125 -14.15 -6.49 -23.18
CA THR A 125 -13.68 -7.77 -23.76
C THR A 125 -13.06 -7.58 -25.13
N ASP A 126 -13.45 -6.53 -25.84
CA ASP A 126 -12.88 -6.09 -27.14
C ASP A 126 -11.59 -5.28 -26.98
N GLY A 127 -11.13 -5.05 -25.75
CA GLY A 127 -9.95 -4.24 -25.44
C GLY A 127 -10.19 -2.72 -25.43
N SER A 128 -11.41 -2.27 -25.72
CA SER A 128 -11.75 -0.84 -25.69
C SER A 128 -11.65 -0.28 -24.27
N PRO A 129 -11.13 0.96 -24.08
CA PRO A 129 -11.08 1.56 -22.77
C PRO A 129 -12.48 1.95 -22.29
N ILE A 130 -12.83 1.55 -21.08
CA ILE A 130 -14.09 1.91 -20.41
C ILE A 130 -13.87 3.09 -19.47
N GLY A 131 -12.84 3.02 -18.62
CA GLY A 131 -12.55 4.08 -17.67
C GLY A 131 -11.27 3.85 -16.88
N THR A 132 -10.86 4.89 -16.16
CA THR A 132 -9.65 4.86 -15.34
C THR A 132 -9.96 5.50 -13.99
N VAL A 133 -9.58 4.81 -12.91
CA VAL A 133 -9.73 5.31 -11.54
C VAL A 133 -8.34 5.58 -10.97
N SER A 134 -8.09 6.83 -10.58
CA SER A 134 -6.85 7.21 -9.90
C SER A 134 -7.16 7.42 -8.41
N ILE A 135 -6.39 6.73 -7.57
CA ILE A 135 -6.54 6.73 -6.12
C ILE A 135 -5.23 7.19 -5.49
N ASN A 136 -5.32 8.21 -4.67
CA ASN A 136 -4.21 8.75 -3.90
C ASN A 136 -4.66 8.96 -2.44
N ARG A 137 -3.79 9.54 -1.63
CA ARG A 137 -4.09 9.82 -0.22
C ARG A 137 -5.35 10.69 -0.05
N ASP A 138 -5.52 11.70 -0.89
CA ASP A 138 -6.66 12.63 -0.80
C ASP A 138 -7.97 11.91 -1.16
N SER A 139 -7.92 10.95 -2.09
CA SER A 139 -9.07 10.11 -2.46
C SER A 139 -9.58 9.27 -1.29
N CYS A 140 -8.71 8.95 -0.33
CA CYS A 140 -9.00 8.12 0.83
C CYS A 140 -9.12 8.91 2.14
N ALA A 141 -9.03 10.23 2.08
CA ALA A 141 -9.33 11.08 3.22
C ALA A 141 -10.83 11.05 3.53
N ALA A 142 -11.19 11.03 4.82
CA ALA A 142 -12.60 11.14 5.21
C ALA A 142 -13.18 12.45 4.66
N PRO A 143 -14.42 12.45 4.18
CA PRO A 143 -15.10 13.69 3.79
C PRO A 143 -15.11 14.64 5.00
N LYS A 144 -14.71 15.90 4.76
CA LYS A 144 -14.72 16.96 5.78
C LYS A 144 -16.16 17.37 6.05
#